data_928efd88c1a24ec610f2b1fa1f927663
#
_entry.id   928efd88c1a24ec610f2b1fa1f927663
#
_cell.length_a   1.000
_cell.length_b   1.000
_cell.length_c   1.000
_cell.angle_alpha   90.00
_cell.angle_beta   90.00
_cell.angle_gamma   90.00
#
_symmetry.space_group_name_H-M   'P 1'
#
loop_
_entity.id
_entity.type
_entity.pdbx_description
1 polymer ?
#
loop_
_entity_poly.entity_id
_entity_poly.type
_entity_poly.pdbx_seq_one_letter_code
_entity_poly.pdbx_strand_id
1 'polypeptide(L)'
;MRKLLALLALGAAAIAAAPPAGAVHESHHGPFVGRTAQGERIVMRVTSHTRVGIRFRWRGRCDSGTVLRIARFRNVPVDENGRFFRRNASGVGVRGKIGFDPMGNPVFPTPFSFANNEAKGRLRAAVAFPGKGVCRSGTVAWDASR
;
A
#
# COMPACT_ATOMS: atom_id res chain seq x y z
N MET A 1 -70.62 3.59 -41.82
CA MET A 1 -69.31 3.01 -42.10
C MET A 1 -68.24 4.06 -41.73
N ARG A 2 -67.64 3.94 -40.58
CA ARG A 2 -66.50 4.81 -40.15
C ARG A 2 -65.42 3.87 -39.60
N LYS A 3 -64.31 3.79 -40.34
CA LYS A 3 -63.13 2.99 -39.98
C LYS A 3 -62.30 3.82 -39.00
N LEU A 4 -62.14 3.34 -37.80
CA LEU A 4 -61.20 3.87 -36.82
C LEU A 4 -59.82 3.20 -37.05
N LEU A 5 -58.87 4.00 -37.45
CA LEU A 5 -57.45 3.64 -37.49
C LEU A 5 -56.84 3.89 -36.12
N ALA A 6 -56.46 2.81 -35.44
CA ALA A 6 -55.69 2.86 -34.20
C ALA A 6 -54.18 2.97 -34.55
N LEU A 7 -53.57 4.12 -34.25
CA LEU A 7 -52.12 4.30 -34.32
C LEU A 7 -51.49 3.70 -33.05
N LEU A 8 -50.79 2.61 -33.21
CA LEU A 8 -49.85 2.07 -32.17
C LEU A 8 -48.54 2.87 -32.19
N ALA A 9 -48.37 3.73 -31.20
CA ALA A 9 -47.07 4.37 -30.97
C ALA A 9 -46.16 3.39 -30.24
N LEU A 10 -45.18 2.83 -30.96
CA LEU A 10 -44.08 2.09 -30.33
C LEU A 10 -43.12 3.08 -29.67
N GLY A 11 -43.17 3.20 -28.33
CA GLY A 11 -42.19 3.90 -27.56
C GLY A 11 -40.89 3.09 -27.48
N ALA A 12 -39.88 3.51 -28.21
CA ALA A 12 -38.55 2.99 -28.06
C ALA A 12 -37.94 3.50 -26.73
N ALA A 13 -37.94 2.65 -25.70
CA ALA A 13 -37.23 2.93 -24.47
C ALA A 13 -35.72 2.83 -24.77
N ALA A 14 -35.05 3.97 -24.86
CA ALA A 14 -33.60 4.02 -24.89
C ALA A 14 -33.06 3.60 -23.52
N ILE A 15 -32.58 2.38 -23.42
CA ILE A 15 -31.80 1.93 -22.26
C ILE A 15 -30.47 2.68 -22.32
N ALA A 16 -30.36 3.76 -21.56
CA ALA A 16 -29.09 4.42 -21.32
C ALA A 16 -28.20 3.42 -20.57
N ALA A 17 -27.27 2.77 -21.28
CA ALA A 17 -26.21 2.01 -20.66
C ALA A 17 -25.42 2.95 -19.76
N ALA A 18 -25.50 2.73 -18.45
CA ALA A 18 -24.61 3.43 -17.51
C ALA A 18 -23.17 3.17 -17.94
N PRO A 19 -22.31 4.21 -17.99
CA PRO A 19 -20.91 3.99 -18.30
C PRO A 19 -20.36 2.99 -17.29
N PRO A 20 -19.47 2.06 -17.69
CA PRO A 20 -18.85 1.14 -16.76
C PRO A 20 -18.19 1.98 -15.67
N ALA A 21 -18.48 1.63 -14.42
CA ALA A 21 -17.89 2.27 -13.26
C ALA A 21 -16.39 2.41 -13.50
N GLY A 22 -15.92 3.65 -13.51
CA GLY A 22 -14.64 4.04 -14.08
C GLY A 22 -13.53 3.07 -13.71
N ALA A 23 -12.80 2.64 -14.73
CA ALA A 23 -11.54 1.97 -14.53
C ALA A 23 -10.76 2.82 -13.52
N VAL A 24 -10.54 2.24 -12.35
CA VAL A 24 -9.73 2.88 -11.32
C VAL A 24 -8.40 3.13 -11.99
N HIS A 25 -8.11 4.38 -12.27
CA HIS A 25 -6.80 4.76 -12.75
C HIS A 25 -5.81 4.20 -11.73
N GLU A 26 -5.08 3.16 -12.12
CA GLU A 26 -3.84 2.84 -11.47
C GLU A 26 -3.07 4.15 -11.47
N SER A 27 -3.06 4.80 -10.32
CA SER A 27 -2.35 6.04 -10.22
C SER A 27 -0.89 5.69 -10.46
N HIS A 28 -0.36 6.09 -11.61
CA HIS A 28 1.04 5.95 -11.98
C HIS A 28 1.93 6.81 -11.07
N HIS A 29 1.62 6.81 -9.81
CA HIS A 29 2.39 7.48 -8.80
C HIS A 29 3.64 6.65 -8.52
N GLY A 30 4.77 7.31 -8.57
CA GLY A 30 6.06 6.71 -8.27
C GLY A 30 6.11 6.01 -6.92
N PRO A 31 7.20 5.30 -6.62
CA PRO A 31 7.36 4.67 -5.32
C PRO A 31 7.47 5.72 -4.22
N PHE A 32 6.99 5.40 -3.03
CA PHE A 32 7.36 6.12 -1.83
C PHE A 32 8.83 5.82 -1.53
N VAL A 33 9.62 6.86 -1.36
CA VAL A 33 11.04 6.76 -1.04
C VAL A 33 11.33 7.54 0.22
N GLY A 34 12.08 6.95 1.13
CA GLY A 34 12.39 7.60 2.39
C GLY A 34 13.56 6.97 3.12
N ARG A 35 13.62 7.27 4.42
CA ARG A 35 14.69 6.80 5.29
C ARG A 35 14.14 6.25 6.60
N THR A 36 14.92 5.36 7.18
CA THR A 36 14.71 4.90 8.55
C THR A 36 15.44 5.84 9.52
N ALA A 37 15.11 5.78 10.80
CA ALA A 37 15.84 6.49 11.86
C ALA A 37 17.33 6.07 11.96
N GLN A 38 17.71 4.97 11.31
CA GLN A 38 19.10 4.56 11.15
C GLN A 38 19.79 5.19 9.93
N GLY A 39 19.09 6.08 9.18
CA GLY A 39 19.59 6.69 7.94
C GLY A 39 19.48 5.78 6.71
N GLU A 40 18.99 4.56 6.85
CA GLU A 40 18.92 3.58 5.78
C GLU A 40 17.70 3.80 4.87
N ARG A 41 17.86 3.46 3.60
CA ARG A 41 16.81 3.68 2.59
C ARG A 41 15.65 2.72 2.75
N ILE A 42 14.44 3.25 2.63
CA ILE A 42 13.19 2.49 2.45
C ILE A 42 12.52 2.89 1.13
N VAL A 43 11.95 1.90 0.44
CA VAL A 43 11.16 2.10 -0.78
C VAL A 43 9.91 1.25 -0.65
N MET A 44 8.76 1.88 -0.87
CA MET A 44 7.47 1.20 -0.88
C MET A 44 6.78 1.48 -2.23
N ARG A 45 6.21 0.43 -2.82
CA ARG A 45 5.45 0.52 -4.08
C ARG A 45 4.04 -0.01 -3.85
N VAL A 46 3.06 0.69 -4.34
CA VAL A 46 1.69 0.17 -4.43
C VAL A 46 1.67 -0.85 -5.57
N THR A 47 1.32 -2.08 -5.28
CA THR A 47 1.27 -3.20 -6.25
C THR A 47 -0.15 -3.52 -6.68
N SER A 48 -1.13 -3.14 -5.89
CA SER A 48 -2.57 -3.16 -6.21
C SER A 48 -3.31 -2.27 -5.21
N HIS A 49 -4.63 -2.13 -5.37
CA HIS A 49 -5.46 -1.32 -4.47
C HIS A 49 -5.38 -1.68 -2.99
N THR A 50 -5.02 -2.91 -2.68
CA THR A 50 -4.99 -3.42 -1.30
C THR A 50 -3.64 -4.00 -0.91
N ARG A 51 -2.60 -3.78 -1.72
CA ARG A 51 -1.31 -4.41 -1.50
C ARG A 51 -0.15 -3.48 -1.80
N VAL A 52 0.90 -3.62 -1.02
CA VAL A 52 2.17 -2.90 -1.21
C VAL A 52 3.35 -3.85 -1.22
N GLY A 53 4.36 -3.48 -1.97
CA GLY A 53 5.68 -4.08 -1.89
C GLY A 53 6.61 -3.15 -1.13
N ILE A 54 7.42 -3.68 -0.22
CA ILE A 54 8.29 -2.89 0.64
C ILE A 54 9.71 -3.45 0.57
N ARG A 55 10.68 -2.58 0.37
CA ARG A 55 12.10 -2.89 0.43
C ARG A 55 12.80 -1.89 1.30
N PHE A 56 13.57 -2.34 2.27
CA PHE A 56 14.36 -1.46 3.12
C PHE A 56 15.69 -2.09 3.52
N ARG A 57 16.64 -1.25 3.87
CA ARG A 57 17.86 -1.62 4.57
C ARG A 57 17.64 -1.47 6.07
N TRP A 58 18.25 -2.34 6.82
CA TRP A 58 18.26 -2.25 8.28
C TRP A 58 19.63 -2.60 8.82
N ARG A 59 20.01 -1.95 9.88
CA ARG A 59 21.24 -2.20 10.60
C ARG A 59 20.91 -2.91 11.90
N GLY A 60 21.61 -4.00 12.17
CA GLY A 60 21.45 -4.78 13.38
C GLY A 60 22.75 -4.84 14.17
N ARG A 61 22.63 -4.77 15.49
CA ARG A 61 23.71 -5.05 16.41
C ARG A 61 23.66 -6.53 16.77
N CYS A 62 24.76 -7.21 16.65
CA CYS A 62 24.95 -8.64 16.95
C CYS A 62 25.82 -8.80 18.19
N ASP A 63 25.97 -10.02 18.66
CA ASP A 63 26.92 -10.35 19.75
C ASP A 63 28.37 -10.05 19.30
N SER A 64 28.67 -10.27 18.02
CA SER A 64 29.96 -9.91 17.42
C SER A 64 29.76 -8.89 16.27
N GLY A 65 29.72 -7.60 16.62
CA GLY A 65 29.72 -6.50 15.68
C GLY A 65 28.32 -6.13 15.14
N THR A 66 28.27 -5.60 13.93
CA THR A 66 27.05 -5.10 13.28
C THR A 66 26.84 -5.74 11.92
N VAL A 67 25.59 -5.75 11.47
CA VAL A 67 25.22 -6.17 10.11
C VAL A 67 24.39 -5.10 9.46
N LEU A 68 24.52 -4.97 8.13
CA LEU A 68 23.63 -4.23 7.26
C LEU A 68 22.99 -5.20 6.30
N ARG A 69 21.65 -5.24 6.28
CA ARG A 69 20.89 -6.20 5.49
C ARG A 69 19.72 -5.52 4.78
N ILE A 70 19.26 -6.18 3.72
CA ILE A 70 18.08 -5.76 2.96
C ILE A 70 16.95 -6.72 3.30
N ALA A 71 15.79 -6.18 3.63
CA ALA A 71 14.54 -6.91 3.71
C ALA A 71 13.64 -6.52 2.55
N ARG A 72 12.90 -7.50 2.03
CA ARG A 72 11.92 -7.33 0.97
C ARG A 72 10.64 -8.06 1.35
N PHE A 73 9.54 -7.36 1.24
CA PHE A 73 8.20 -7.88 1.42
C PHE A 73 7.42 -7.64 0.15
N ARG A 74 6.78 -8.67 -0.37
CA ARG A 74 5.93 -8.59 -1.55
C ARG A 74 4.48 -8.80 -1.14
N ASN A 75 3.56 -8.14 -1.84
CA ASN A 75 2.12 -8.33 -1.67
C ASN A 75 1.64 -8.21 -0.21
N VAL A 76 2.19 -7.24 0.52
CA VAL A 76 1.76 -6.95 1.88
C VAL A 76 0.35 -6.37 1.84
N PRO A 77 -0.64 -7.01 2.48
CA PRO A 77 -2.00 -6.48 2.52
C PRO A 77 -2.05 -5.19 3.33
N VAL A 78 -2.88 -4.27 2.84
CA VAL A 78 -3.18 -3.00 3.49
C VAL A 78 -4.66 -3.01 3.84
N ASP A 79 -5.00 -2.67 5.07
CA ASP A 79 -6.39 -2.60 5.53
C ASP A 79 -7.09 -1.31 5.05
N GLU A 80 -8.39 -1.22 5.30
CA GLU A 80 -9.24 -0.07 4.96
C GLU A 80 -8.78 1.26 5.59
N ASN A 81 -7.99 1.18 6.67
CA ASN A 81 -7.41 2.33 7.35
C ASN A 81 -6.01 2.68 6.86
N GLY A 82 -5.56 2.06 5.77
CA GLY A 82 -4.21 2.24 5.22
C GLY A 82 -3.09 1.62 6.05
N ARG A 83 -3.42 0.77 7.02
CA ARG A 83 -2.44 0.13 7.89
C ARG A 83 -1.98 -1.17 7.29
N PHE A 84 -0.74 -1.52 7.53
CA PHE A 84 -0.18 -2.80 7.14
C PHE A 84 0.80 -3.33 8.18
N PHE A 85 0.90 -4.64 8.21
CA PHE A 85 1.89 -5.37 9.01
C PHE A 85 2.34 -6.60 8.27
N ARG A 86 3.63 -6.86 8.28
CA ARG A 86 4.20 -8.12 7.78
C ARG A 86 5.45 -8.48 8.56
N ARG A 87 5.60 -9.78 8.83
CA ARG A 87 6.82 -10.38 9.37
C ARG A 87 7.23 -11.56 8.50
N ASN A 88 8.51 -11.72 8.23
CA ASN A 88 9.03 -12.87 7.51
C ASN A 88 9.54 -13.95 8.47
N ALA A 89 9.81 -15.14 7.93
CA ALA A 89 10.30 -16.28 8.71
C ALA A 89 11.67 -16.03 9.35
N SER A 90 12.48 -15.14 8.79
CA SER A 90 13.80 -14.80 9.34
C SER A 90 13.76 -13.82 10.51
N GLY A 91 12.57 -13.36 10.94
CA GLY A 91 12.44 -12.52 12.12
C GLY A 91 12.47 -11.01 11.85
N VAL A 92 12.39 -10.60 10.58
CA VAL A 92 12.24 -9.18 10.21
C VAL A 92 10.77 -8.84 10.10
N GLY A 93 10.33 -7.76 10.74
CA GLY A 93 8.96 -7.26 10.70
C GLY A 93 8.91 -5.79 10.29
N VAL A 94 7.86 -5.42 9.57
CA VAL A 94 7.55 -4.03 9.20
C VAL A 94 6.07 -3.77 9.42
N ARG A 95 5.76 -2.62 9.95
CA ARG A 95 4.39 -2.11 10.05
C ARG A 95 4.37 -0.64 9.69
N GLY A 96 3.25 -0.17 9.19
CA GLY A 96 3.10 1.22 8.87
C GLY A 96 1.69 1.61 8.51
N LYS A 97 1.54 2.86 8.17
CA LYS A 97 0.32 3.46 7.68
C LYS A 97 0.66 4.34 6.49
N ILE A 98 -0.14 4.22 5.44
CA ILE A 98 -0.15 5.15 4.32
C ILE A 98 -1.16 6.23 4.69
N GLY A 99 -0.77 7.49 4.55
CA GLY A 99 -1.66 8.60 4.86
C GLY A 99 -2.85 8.65 3.92
N PHE A 100 -4.02 9.03 4.45
CA PHE A 100 -5.22 9.39 3.69
C PHE A 100 -5.20 10.88 3.37
N ASP A 101 -6.00 11.27 2.39
CA ASP A 101 -6.27 12.66 2.06
C ASP A 101 -6.56 13.47 3.35
N PRO A 102 -5.88 14.61 3.58
CA PRO A 102 -6.13 15.46 4.72
C PRO A 102 -7.59 15.96 4.82
N MET A 103 -8.35 15.91 3.74
CA MET A 103 -9.76 16.27 3.75
C MET A 103 -10.68 15.21 4.37
N GLY A 104 -10.15 14.05 4.77
CA GLY A 104 -10.94 13.02 5.45
C GLY A 104 -12.09 12.48 4.62
N ASN A 105 -12.11 12.76 3.32
CA ASN A 105 -13.13 12.22 2.45
C ASN A 105 -12.92 10.70 2.35
N PRO A 106 -13.89 9.91 2.81
CA PRO A 106 -13.91 8.53 2.41
C PRO A 106 -14.18 8.56 0.91
N VAL A 107 -13.15 8.36 0.12
CA VAL A 107 -13.32 8.17 -1.32
C VAL A 107 -13.97 6.81 -1.50
N PHE A 108 -15.28 6.77 -1.36
CA PHE A 108 -16.10 5.64 -1.71
C PHE A 108 -16.22 5.56 -3.23
N PRO A 109 -16.07 4.40 -3.79
CA PRO A 109 -15.78 3.06 -3.25
C PRO A 109 -14.38 2.54 -3.54
N THR A 110 -13.42 3.41 -3.76
CA THR A 110 -12.03 2.99 -3.93
C THR A 110 -11.37 2.93 -2.57
N PRO A 111 -10.97 1.76 -2.08
CA PRO A 111 -10.49 1.61 -0.71
C PRO A 111 -9.25 2.43 -0.41
N PHE A 112 -8.56 2.98 -1.41
CA PHE A 112 -7.34 3.75 -1.18
C PHE A 112 -7.19 4.89 -2.18
N SER A 113 -7.63 6.07 -1.79
CA SER A 113 -7.02 7.27 -2.32
C SER A 113 -5.64 7.40 -1.63
N PHE A 114 -4.59 6.98 -2.31
CA PHE A 114 -3.22 7.31 -1.91
C PHE A 114 -2.94 8.80 -2.20
N ALA A 115 -3.90 9.66 -1.91
CA ALA A 115 -3.80 11.08 -2.15
C ALA A 115 -2.73 11.74 -1.28
N ASN A 116 -2.36 11.11 -0.18
CA ASN A 116 -1.24 11.55 0.61
C ASN A 116 0.07 10.97 0.10
N ASN A 117 0.99 11.87 -0.11
CA ASN A 117 2.34 11.55 -0.56
C ASN A 117 3.21 11.00 0.57
N GLU A 118 2.64 10.58 1.68
CA GLU A 118 3.38 10.17 2.87
C GLU A 118 3.00 8.79 3.37
N ALA A 119 4.00 8.03 3.79
CA ALA A 119 3.84 6.79 4.51
C ALA A 119 4.84 6.75 5.66
N LYS A 120 4.44 6.23 6.80
CA LYS A 120 5.29 6.14 7.98
C LYS A 120 5.02 4.88 8.79
N GLY A 121 6.01 4.47 9.56
CA GLY A 121 5.85 3.29 10.37
C GLY A 121 7.08 2.92 11.18
N ARG A 122 7.16 1.64 11.51
CA ARG A 122 8.27 1.07 12.28
C ARG A 122 8.69 -0.25 11.69
N LEU A 123 9.96 -0.57 11.79
CA LEU A 123 10.51 -1.88 11.51
C LEU A 123 11.20 -2.45 12.75
N ARG A 124 11.30 -3.75 12.83
CA ARG A 124 12.04 -4.48 13.85
C ARG A 124 12.63 -5.74 13.23
N ALA A 125 13.89 -5.98 13.49
CA ALA A 125 14.56 -7.21 13.08
C ALA A 125 15.23 -7.89 14.27
N ALA A 126 15.10 -9.21 14.32
CA ALA A 126 15.84 -10.07 15.23
C ALA A 126 16.17 -11.35 14.46
N VAL A 127 17.36 -11.41 13.89
CA VAL A 127 17.77 -12.44 12.93
C VAL A 127 19.05 -13.11 13.43
N ALA A 128 19.05 -14.43 13.47
CA ALA A 128 20.25 -15.20 13.75
C ALA A 128 21.15 -15.27 12.52
N PHE A 129 22.43 -15.00 12.69
CA PHE A 129 23.45 -15.14 11.66
C PHE A 129 24.54 -16.10 12.14
N PRO A 130 24.95 -17.05 11.30
CA PRO A 130 26.09 -17.94 11.62
C PRO A 130 27.32 -17.13 12.00
N GLY A 131 27.96 -17.48 13.11
CA GLY A 131 29.17 -16.82 13.60
C GLY A 131 28.99 -15.42 14.20
N LYS A 132 27.75 -14.88 14.19
CA LYS A 132 27.47 -13.52 14.72
C LYS A 132 26.41 -13.49 15.82
N GLY A 133 25.75 -14.61 16.08
CA GLY A 133 24.65 -14.67 17.04
C GLY A 133 23.38 -14.01 16.50
N VAL A 134 22.52 -13.53 17.41
CA VAL A 134 21.28 -12.85 17.06
C VAL A 134 21.52 -11.36 16.88
N CYS A 135 21.31 -10.87 15.67
CA CYS A 135 21.42 -9.45 15.36
C CYS A 135 20.06 -8.76 15.48
N ARG A 136 20.01 -7.68 16.22
CA ARG A 136 18.78 -6.93 16.52
C ARG A 136 18.88 -5.48 16.05
N SER A 137 17.84 -4.98 15.38
CA SER A 137 17.76 -3.57 15.00
C SER A 137 17.18 -2.67 16.10
N GLY A 138 16.54 -3.26 17.12
CA GLY A 138 15.59 -2.52 17.93
C GLY A 138 14.33 -2.15 17.13
N THR A 139 13.53 -1.26 17.68
CA THR A 139 12.39 -0.66 16.96
C THR A 139 12.86 0.60 16.26
N VAL A 140 12.83 0.59 14.95
CA VAL A 140 13.33 1.67 14.09
C VAL A 140 12.16 2.33 13.38
N ALA A 141 11.96 3.63 13.61
CA ALA A 141 10.98 4.41 12.89
C ALA A 141 11.44 4.63 11.44
N TRP A 142 10.49 4.84 10.54
CA TRP A 142 10.74 5.21 9.15
C TRP A 142 9.63 6.10 8.63
N ASP A 143 9.97 6.94 7.67
CA ASP A 143 9.08 7.76 6.86
C ASP A 143 9.47 7.68 5.39
N ALA A 144 8.51 7.85 4.52
CA ALA A 144 8.71 7.87 3.09
C ALA A 144 7.66 8.77 2.42
N SER A 145 8.05 9.42 1.34
CA SER A 145 7.17 10.26 0.52
C SER A 145 7.35 9.95 -0.95
N ARG A 146 6.45 10.44 -1.78
CA ARG A 146 6.51 10.38 -3.24
C ARG A 146 6.32 11.76 -3.86
#